data_ab0423619fb636906320e24cac151927
#
_entry.id   ab0423619fb636906320e24cac151927
#
_cell.length_a   1.000
_cell.length_b   1.000
_cell.length_c   1.000
_cell.angle_alpha   90.00
_cell.angle_beta   90.00
_cell.angle_gamma   90.00
#
_symmetry.space_group_name_H-M   'P 1'
#
loop_
_entity.id
_entity.type
_entity.pdbx_description
1 polymer ?
#
loop_
_entity_poly.entity_id
_entity_poly.type
_entity_poly.pdbx_seq_one_letter_code
_entity_poly.pdbx_strand_id
1 'polypeptide(L)'
;MSLWATKSITELRAEADSAGEGGLQRTLGRGGLTAIGIGGIIGAGIFVLTGQAAALHAGPAVPISMILVGIACAFAGLCYAEMASAVPVAGSAYTYSYATMGELVAWIIGWDLVLEYAAGASTVAVGWSGHLVSLLGHFGIELPARLTNSPTAWCTAANVTDGVAGCARHGLNFTGALINLPAVLIVALVSTILVIGIKESSRINNIIVIIKVAIVLLVAATGLFYITPANWTPFIPPNT
;
A
#
# COMPACT_ATOMS: atom_id res chain seq x y z
N MET A 1 -14.45 11.42 -32.07
CA MET A 1 -13.14 10.91 -31.64
C MET A 1 -13.22 9.39 -31.58
N SER A 2 -12.22 8.67 -32.11
CA SER A 2 -12.21 7.20 -32.03
C SER A 2 -11.80 6.79 -30.63
N LEU A 3 -12.54 5.89 -29.96
CA LEU A 3 -12.18 5.33 -28.64
C LEU A 3 -10.81 4.61 -28.61
N TRP A 4 -10.30 4.31 -29.79
CA TRP A 4 -9.01 3.64 -30.02
C TRP A 4 -7.92 4.61 -30.49
N ALA A 5 -8.15 5.92 -30.38
CA ALA A 5 -7.15 6.91 -30.75
C ALA A 5 -5.98 6.83 -29.75
N THR A 6 -4.77 6.64 -30.28
CA THR A 6 -3.51 6.67 -29.51
C THR A 6 -2.92 8.06 -29.59
N LYS A 7 -2.25 8.52 -28.53
CA LYS A 7 -1.42 9.72 -28.56
C LYS A 7 0.01 9.38 -28.91
N SER A 8 0.61 10.14 -29.79
CA SER A 8 2.03 9.98 -30.09
C SER A 8 2.90 10.42 -28.90
N ILE A 9 4.08 9.80 -28.76
CA ILE A 9 5.02 10.14 -27.68
C ILE A 9 5.45 11.61 -27.77
N THR A 10 5.52 12.15 -28.97
CA THR A 10 5.85 13.56 -29.23
C THR A 10 4.77 14.49 -28.70
N GLU A 11 3.48 14.17 -28.89
CA GLU A 11 2.35 14.94 -28.33
C GLU A 11 2.33 14.87 -26.80
N LEU A 12 2.53 13.67 -26.21
CA LEU A 12 2.58 13.51 -24.76
C LEU A 12 3.72 14.32 -24.13
N ARG A 13 4.89 14.36 -24.78
CA ARG A 13 6.01 15.19 -24.33
C ARG A 13 5.71 16.68 -24.45
N ALA A 14 5.12 17.10 -25.58
CA ALA A 14 4.75 18.49 -25.80
C ALA A 14 3.72 18.96 -24.77
N GLU A 15 2.73 18.15 -24.43
CA GLU A 15 1.77 18.44 -23.36
C GLU A 15 2.44 18.57 -22.00
N ALA A 16 3.36 17.65 -21.65
CA ALA A 16 4.10 17.71 -20.41
C ALA A 16 5.01 18.95 -20.30
N ASP A 17 5.62 19.36 -21.41
CA ASP A 17 6.51 20.54 -21.46
C ASP A 17 5.68 21.85 -21.53
N SER A 18 4.48 21.84 -22.12
CA SER A 18 3.59 23.01 -22.21
C SER A 18 2.82 23.32 -20.92
N ALA A 19 2.84 22.44 -19.94
CA ALA A 19 2.16 22.64 -18.65
C ALA A 19 2.69 23.84 -17.83
N GLY A 20 3.78 24.49 -18.26
CA GLY A 20 4.31 25.76 -17.75
C GLY A 20 4.53 25.75 -16.22
N GLU A 21 4.24 26.89 -15.57
CA GLU A 21 4.41 27.04 -14.11
C GLU A 21 3.50 26.13 -13.26
N GLY A 22 2.42 25.58 -13.83
CA GLY A 22 1.54 24.58 -13.18
C GLY A 22 1.96 23.12 -13.39
N GLY A 23 3.02 22.87 -14.18
CA GLY A 23 3.49 21.52 -14.48
C GLY A 23 4.29 20.88 -13.36
N LEU A 24 4.45 19.54 -13.44
CA LEU A 24 5.26 18.77 -12.49
C LEU A 24 6.74 19.16 -12.62
N GLN A 25 7.30 19.70 -11.55
CA GLN A 25 8.73 20.07 -11.50
C GLN A 25 9.62 18.85 -11.20
N ARG A 26 10.73 18.72 -11.93
CA ARG A 26 11.75 17.71 -11.72
C ARG A 26 12.61 18.06 -10.49
N THR A 27 12.11 17.80 -9.29
CA THR A 27 12.78 18.15 -8.03
C THR A 27 13.47 16.97 -7.35
N LEU A 28 13.19 15.74 -7.78
CA LEU A 28 13.67 14.51 -7.15
C LEU A 28 14.87 13.93 -7.92
N GLY A 29 15.95 13.65 -7.19
CA GLY A 29 17.06 12.87 -7.69
C GLY A 29 16.80 11.35 -7.62
N ARG A 30 17.74 10.55 -8.17
CA ARG A 30 17.63 9.07 -8.20
C ARG A 30 17.38 8.47 -6.81
N GLY A 31 18.10 8.92 -5.78
CA GLY A 31 17.94 8.42 -4.42
C GLY A 31 16.57 8.73 -3.82
N GLY A 32 16.06 9.95 -4.02
CA GLY A 32 14.71 10.33 -3.57
C GLY A 32 13.61 9.51 -4.25
N LEU A 33 13.74 9.27 -5.56
CA LEU A 33 12.79 8.46 -6.32
C LEU A 33 12.81 6.99 -5.85
N THR A 34 14.00 6.41 -5.63
CA THR A 34 14.14 5.06 -5.07
C THR A 34 13.52 4.95 -3.69
N ALA A 35 13.75 5.95 -2.83
CA ALA A 35 13.17 5.97 -1.48
C ALA A 35 11.64 6.09 -1.51
N ILE A 36 11.05 6.85 -2.44
CA ILE A 36 9.60 6.89 -2.63
C ILE A 36 9.08 5.51 -3.03
N GLY A 37 9.75 4.83 -3.96
CA GLY A 37 9.40 3.46 -4.35
C GLY A 37 9.44 2.49 -3.17
N ILE A 38 10.53 2.46 -2.41
CA ILE A 38 10.67 1.64 -1.20
C ILE A 38 9.58 1.99 -0.17
N GLY A 39 9.32 3.28 0.04
CA GLY A 39 8.29 3.77 0.96
C GLY A 39 6.89 3.31 0.59
N GLY A 40 6.57 3.25 -0.70
CA GLY A 40 5.29 2.74 -1.21
C GLY A 40 5.15 1.22 -1.08
N ILE A 41 6.25 0.47 -1.30
CA ILE A 41 6.26 -1.00 -1.21
C ILE A 41 6.17 -1.47 0.25
N ILE A 42 6.95 -0.86 1.16
CA ILE A 42 6.92 -1.20 2.60
C ILE A 42 5.69 -0.57 3.25
N GLY A 43 4.57 -1.25 3.16
CA GLY A 43 3.28 -0.87 3.76
C GLY A 43 2.86 -1.79 4.91
N ALA A 44 1.56 -1.81 5.21
CA ALA A 44 0.97 -2.68 6.23
C ALA A 44 1.18 -4.17 5.95
N GLY A 45 1.41 -4.54 4.69
CA GLY A 45 1.60 -5.93 4.26
C GLY A 45 2.71 -6.65 5.01
N ILE A 46 3.91 -6.05 5.10
CA ILE A 46 5.05 -6.69 5.75
C ILE A 46 4.88 -6.79 7.28
N PHE A 47 4.16 -5.85 7.89
CA PHE A 47 4.01 -5.79 9.34
C PHE A 47 2.80 -6.59 9.87
N VAL A 48 1.79 -6.81 9.04
CA VAL A 48 0.52 -7.44 9.45
C VAL A 48 0.24 -8.71 8.67
N LEU A 49 0.20 -8.63 7.33
CA LEU A 49 -0.28 -9.74 6.50
C LEU A 49 0.68 -10.92 6.44
N THR A 50 2.00 -10.70 6.55
CA THR A 50 2.98 -11.80 6.57
C THR A 50 2.78 -12.71 7.77
N GLY A 51 2.56 -12.15 8.95
CA GLY A 51 2.28 -12.91 10.16
C GLY A 51 0.96 -13.69 10.07
N GLN A 52 -0.09 -13.05 9.57
CA GLN A 52 -1.38 -13.71 9.37
C GLN A 52 -1.31 -14.82 8.31
N ALA A 53 -0.63 -14.58 7.19
CA ALA A 53 -0.45 -15.59 6.15
C ALA A 53 0.32 -16.82 6.65
N ALA A 54 1.33 -16.59 7.49
CA ALA A 54 2.07 -17.68 8.13
C ALA A 54 1.21 -18.45 9.13
N ALA A 55 0.44 -17.74 9.98
CA ALA A 55 -0.34 -18.36 11.04
C ALA A 55 -1.57 -19.13 10.54
N LEU A 56 -2.25 -18.60 9.50
CA LEU A 56 -3.56 -19.09 9.08
C LEU A 56 -3.55 -19.96 7.81
N HIS A 57 -2.51 -19.84 6.95
CA HIS A 57 -2.56 -20.45 5.63
C HIS A 57 -1.30 -21.25 5.25
N ALA A 58 -0.16 -20.60 5.15
CA ALA A 58 1.01 -21.18 4.50
C ALA A 58 2.10 -21.69 5.48
N GLY A 59 1.94 -21.46 6.78
CA GLY A 59 2.91 -21.86 7.79
C GLY A 59 4.34 -21.39 7.46
N PRO A 60 5.35 -22.21 7.72
CA PRO A 60 6.76 -21.91 7.43
C PRO A 60 7.07 -21.73 5.93
N ALA A 61 6.18 -22.12 5.01
CA ALA A 61 6.39 -22.03 3.57
C ALA A 61 6.14 -20.61 2.97
N VAL A 62 5.64 -19.65 3.76
CA VAL A 62 5.43 -18.24 3.33
C VAL A 62 6.63 -17.65 2.57
N PRO A 63 7.92 -17.84 2.98
CA PRO A 63 9.05 -17.28 2.25
C PRO A 63 9.14 -17.75 0.79
N ILE A 64 8.75 -18.99 0.49
CA ILE A 64 8.74 -19.49 -0.90
C ILE A 64 7.74 -18.69 -1.74
N SER A 65 6.53 -18.48 -1.23
CA SER A 65 5.51 -17.68 -1.91
C SER A 65 6.00 -16.24 -2.15
N MET A 66 6.67 -15.64 -1.16
CA MET A 66 7.23 -14.29 -1.28
C MET A 66 8.34 -14.21 -2.33
N ILE A 67 9.21 -15.22 -2.43
CA ILE A 67 10.26 -15.29 -3.46
C ILE A 67 9.63 -15.38 -4.86
N LEU A 68 8.63 -16.26 -5.05
CA LEU A 68 7.95 -16.41 -6.35
C LEU A 68 7.26 -15.11 -6.78
N VAL A 69 6.54 -14.47 -5.88
CA VAL A 69 5.92 -13.15 -6.14
C VAL A 69 6.98 -12.09 -6.41
N GLY A 70 8.09 -12.09 -5.67
CA GLY A 70 9.22 -11.18 -5.89
C GLY A 70 9.82 -11.30 -7.28
N ILE A 71 9.99 -12.52 -7.79
CA ILE A 71 10.45 -12.78 -9.16
C ILE A 71 9.45 -12.23 -10.18
N ALA A 72 8.15 -12.49 -10.00
CA ALA A 72 7.10 -11.96 -10.89
C ALA A 72 7.09 -10.42 -10.89
N CYS A 73 7.20 -9.80 -9.72
CA CYS A 73 7.31 -8.34 -9.59
C CYS A 73 8.57 -7.78 -10.26
N ALA A 74 9.69 -8.51 -10.21
CA ALA A 74 10.92 -8.08 -10.89
C ALA A 74 10.74 -8.03 -12.42
N PHE A 75 10.10 -9.03 -13.03
CA PHE A 75 9.78 -8.99 -14.46
C PHE A 75 8.83 -7.84 -14.81
N ALA A 76 7.77 -7.63 -14.03
CA ALA A 76 6.88 -6.49 -14.22
C ALA A 76 7.65 -5.16 -14.11
N GLY A 77 8.54 -5.03 -13.12
CA GLY A 77 9.39 -3.85 -12.94
C GLY A 77 10.30 -3.56 -14.13
N LEU A 78 10.87 -4.61 -14.76
CA LEU A 78 11.66 -4.45 -15.98
C LEU A 78 10.82 -3.93 -17.16
N CYS A 79 9.61 -4.45 -17.35
CA CYS A 79 8.68 -3.94 -18.37
C CYS A 79 8.34 -2.46 -18.12
N TYR A 80 8.08 -2.09 -16.88
CA TYR A 80 7.85 -0.68 -16.51
C TYR A 80 9.07 0.21 -16.75
N ALA A 81 10.27 -0.29 -16.49
CA ALA A 81 11.50 0.46 -16.74
C ALA A 81 11.73 0.71 -18.24
N GLU A 82 11.43 -0.26 -19.08
CA GLU A 82 11.49 -0.11 -20.55
C GLU A 82 10.46 0.94 -21.02
N MET A 83 9.20 0.83 -20.61
CA MET A 83 8.15 1.79 -20.93
C MET A 83 8.50 3.19 -20.46
N ALA A 84 9.03 3.34 -19.24
CA ALA A 84 9.44 4.64 -18.69
C ALA A 84 10.60 5.26 -19.49
N SER A 85 11.48 4.46 -20.08
CA SER A 85 12.55 4.96 -20.93
C SER A 85 12.04 5.43 -22.30
N ALA A 86 11.04 4.74 -22.84
CA ALA A 86 10.42 5.07 -24.14
C ALA A 86 9.49 6.30 -24.03
N VAL A 87 8.68 6.37 -22.96
CA VAL A 87 7.69 7.41 -22.71
C VAL A 87 8.02 8.14 -21.39
N PRO A 88 9.02 9.02 -21.34
CA PRO A 88 9.50 9.66 -20.12
C PRO A 88 8.58 10.81 -19.65
N VAL A 89 7.29 10.53 -19.53
CA VAL A 89 6.25 11.46 -19.09
C VAL A 89 5.58 10.89 -17.82
N ALA A 90 5.23 11.75 -16.87
CA ALA A 90 4.48 11.36 -15.70
C ALA A 90 3.08 10.85 -16.07
N GLY A 91 2.61 9.81 -15.37
CA GLY A 91 1.28 9.24 -15.60
C GLY A 91 1.24 7.72 -15.50
N SER A 92 2.39 7.07 -15.30
CA SER A 92 2.49 5.62 -15.08
C SER A 92 1.76 4.80 -16.16
N ALA A 93 1.08 3.72 -15.77
CA ALA A 93 0.36 2.83 -16.68
C ALA A 93 -0.71 3.54 -17.53
N TYR A 94 -1.34 4.61 -17.01
CA TYR A 94 -2.28 5.44 -17.78
C TYR A 94 -1.64 5.99 -19.06
N THR A 95 -0.50 6.67 -18.93
CA THR A 95 0.19 7.28 -20.08
C THR A 95 0.71 6.24 -21.05
N TYR A 96 1.24 5.12 -20.54
CA TYR A 96 1.72 4.03 -21.39
C TYR A 96 0.58 3.37 -22.18
N SER A 97 -0.56 3.16 -21.54
CA SER A 97 -1.76 2.62 -22.19
C SER A 97 -2.32 3.58 -23.23
N TYR A 98 -2.28 4.89 -22.97
CA TYR A 98 -2.72 5.90 -23.94
C TYR A 98 -1.83 5.92 -25.19
N ALA A 99 -0.52 5.78 -25.02
CA ALA A 99 0.41 5.74 -26.14
C ALA A 99 0.29 4.46 -26.98
N THR A 100 -0.12 3.34 -26.39
CA THR A 100 -0.05 2.02 -27.03
C THR A 100 -1.40 1.42 -27.38
N MET A 101 -2.39 1.54 -26.50
CA MET A 101 -3.68 0.83 -26.58
C MET A 101 -4.87 1.75 -26.89
N GLY A 102 -4.70 3.07 -26.73
CA GLY A 102 -5.73 4.07 -27.03
C GLY A 102 -6.50 4.56 -25.83
N GLU A 103 -7.40 5.50 -26.09
CA GLU A 103 -8.09 6.33 -25.10
C GLU A 103 -8.98 5.52 -24.14
N LEU A 104 -9.74 4.54 -24.66
CA LEU A 104 -10.65 3.75 -23.84
C LEU A 104 -9.88 2.93 -22.78
N VAL A 105 -8.81 2.26 -23.19
CA VAL A 105 -7.99 1.44 -22.27
C VAL A 105 -7.30 2.35 -21.25
N ALA A 106 -6.76 3.47 -21.70
CA ALA A 106 -6.16 4.45 -20.80
C ALA A 106 -7.17 4.97 -19.76
N TRP A 107 -8.40 5.25 -20.16
CA TRP A 107 -9.45 5.69 -19.25
C TRP A 107 -9.79 4.65 -18.18
N ILE A 108 -9.91 3.38 -18.57
CA ILE A 108 -10.14 2.27 -17.63
C ILE A 108 -8.97 2.16 -16.65
N ILE A 109 -7.74 2.15 -17.14
CA ILE A 109 -6.52 2.09 -16.31
C ILE A 109 -6.42 3.31 -15.38
N GLY A 110 -6.82 4.49 -15.86
CA GLY A 110 -6.86 5.70 -15.03
C GLY A 110 -7.78 5.57 -13.81
N TRP A 111 -8.98 5.03 -14.01
CA TRP A 111 -9.91 4.77 -12.91
C TRP A 111 -9.43 3.65 -11.99
N ASP A 112 -8.81 2.60 -12.54
CA ASP A 112 -8.21 1.51 -11.76
C ASP A 112 -7.11 2.05 -10.84
N LEU A 113 -6.21 2.89 -11.34
CA LEU A 113 -5.18 3.56 -10.52
C LEU A 113 -5.78 4.43 -9.40
N VAL A 114 -6.84 5.19 -9.69
CA VAL A 114 -7.53 5.99 -8.65
C VAL A 114 -8.09 5.08 -7.56
N LEU A 115 -8.73 3.99 -7.94
CA LEU A 115 -9.30 3.02 -6.99
C LEU A 115 -8.20 2.32 -6.18
N GLU A 116 -7.11 1.89 -6.83
CA GLU A 116 -5.95 1.26 -6.20
C GLU A 116 -5.36 2.15 -5.11
N TYR A 117 -5.04 3.41 -5.45
CA TYR A 117 -4.46 4.34 -4.48
C TYR A 117 -5.43 4.72 -3.37
N ALA A 118 -6.72 4.89 -3.66
CA ALA A 118 -7.72 5.19 -2.66
C ALA A 118 -7.92 4.02 -1.68
N ALA A 119 -8.02 2.80 -2.19
CA ALA A 119 -8.14 1.59 -1.38
C ALA A 119 -6.86 1.34 -0.56
N GLY A 120 -5.69 1.49 -1.18
CA GLY A 120 -4.39 1.35 -0.52
C GLY A 120 -4.22 2.36 0.62
N ALA A 121 -4.48 3.64 0.37
CA ALA A 121 -4.40 4.69 1.40
C ALA A 121 -5.36 4.43 2.57
N SER A 122 -6.60 4.01 2.26
CA SER A 122 -7.60 3.69 3.28
C SER A 122 -7.17 2.49 4.13
N THR A 123 -6.65 1.43 3.51
CA THR A 123 -6.18 0.23 4.21
C THR A 123 -5.01 0.55 5.15
N VAL A 124 -4.04 1.34 4.67
CA VAL A 124 -2.89 1.74 5.49
C VAL A 124 -3.33 2.64 6.64
N ALA A 125 -4.25 3.57 6.42
CA ALA A 125 -4.75 4.45 7.47
C ALA A 125 -5.50 3.70 8.58
N VAL A 126 -6.33 2.71 8.20
CA VAL A 126 -7.04 1.86 9.15
C VAL A 126 -6.06 0.96 9.92
N GLY A 127 -5.07 0.37 9.24
CA GLY A 127 -4.02 -0.42 9.87
C GLY A 127 -3.21 0.41 10.88
N TRP A 128 -2.83 1.64 10.51
CA TRP A 128 -2.15 2.58 11.41
C TRP A 128 -3.01 2.92 12.63
N SER A 129 -4.31 3.20 12.42
CA SER A 129 -5.26 3.45 13.51
C SER A 129 -5.30 2.31 14.52
N GLY A 130 -5.37 1.05 14.05
CA GLY A 130 -5.35 -0.13 14.91
C GLY A 130 -4.09 -0.22 15.79
N HIS A 131 -2.92 0.04 15.21
CA HIS A 131 -1.65 0.07 15.94
C HIS A 131 -1.61 1.19 16.98
N LEU A 132 -2.10 2.38 16.62
CA LEU A 132 -2.18 3.52 17.55
C LEU A 132 -3.08 3.22 18.73
N VAL A 133 -4.28 2.68 18.48
CA VAL A 133 -5.24 2.30 19.54
C VAL A 133 -4.63 1.24 20.45
N SER A 134 -3.98 0.22 19.90
CA SER A 134 -3.29 -0.80 20.68
C SER A 134 -2.16 -0.21 21.53
N LEU A 135 -1.36 0.69 20.96
CA LEU A 135 -0.28 1.36 21.67
C LEU A 135 -0.80 2.20 22.84
N LEU A 136 -1.85 3.00 22.63
CA LEU A 136 -2.48 3.81 23.66
C LEU A 136 -3.09 2.95 24.77
N GLY A 137 -3.68 1.81 24.43
CA GLY A 137 -4.18 0.83 25.38
C GLY A 137 -3.11 0.30 26.34
N HIS A 138 -1.87 0.10 25.84
CA HIS A 138 -0.73 -0.29 26.70
C HIS A 138 -0.36 0.80 27.73
N PHE A 139 -0.65 2.06 27.44
CA PHE A 139 -0.46 3.17 28.37
C PHE A 139 -1.71 3.45 29.23
N GLY A 140 -2.73 2.58 29.17
CA GLY A 140 -3.98 2.75 29.95
C GLY A 140 -4.93 3.79 29.37
N ILE A 141 -4.71 4.28 28.13
CA ILE A 141 -5.59 5.22 27.45
C ILE A 141 -6.53 4.44 26.53
N GLU A 142 -7.76 4.26 26.97
CA GLU A 142 -8.80 3.58 26.19
C GLU A 142 -9.59 4.59 25.35
N LEU A 143 -9.49 4.46 24.02
CA LEU A 143 -10.29 5.25 23.11
C LEU A 143 -11.66 4.58 22.88
N PRO A 144 -12.75 5.37 22.81
CA PRO A 144 -14.08 4.80 22.56
C PRO A 144 -14.14 4.04 21.21
N ALA A 145 -14.63 2.81 21.24
CA ALA A 145 -14.75 1.95 20.04
C ALA A 145 -15.59 2.60 18.91
N ARG A 146 -16.51 3.51 19.29
CA ARG A 146 -17.31 4.29 18.34
C ARG A 146 -16.48 5.25 17.46
N LEU A 147 -15.29 5.64 17.90
CA LEU A 147 -14.40 6.60 17.24
C LEU A 147 -13.13 5.95 16.67
N THR A 148 -12.96 4.66 16.85
CA THR A 148 -11.73 3.94 16.44
C THR A 148 -11.99 2.82 15.45
N ASN A 149 -13.25 2.50 15.18
CA ASN A 149 -13.63 1.45 14.25
C ASN A 149 -14.35 2.01 13.01
N SER A 150 -14.35 1.21 11.95
CA SER A 150 -15.13 1.51 10.76
C SER A 150 -16.63 1.32 11.04
N PRO A 151 -17.52 2.14 10.46
CA PRO A 151 -18.96 1.98 10.58
C PRO A 151 -19.47 0.63 10.05
N THR A 152 -18.76 0.06 9.09
CA THR A 152 -19.05 -1.23 8.48
C THR A 152 -17.84 -2.14 8.59
N ALA A 153 -18.08 -3.42 8.84
CA ALA A 153 -17.06 -4.46 8.85
C ALA A 153 -17.52 -5.65 8.01
N TRP A 154 -16.60 -6.23 7.25
CA TRP A 154 -16.82 -7.52 6.60
C TRP A 154 -16.38 -8.62 7.55
N CYS A 155 -17.33 -9.40 8.02
CA CYS A 155 -17.09 -10.45 8.97
C CYS A 155 -17.01 -11.81 8.27
N THR A 156 -15.94 -12.54 8.55
CA THR A 156 -15.76 -13.93 8.12
C THR A 156 -16.38 -14.89 9.14
N ALA A 157 -16.53 -16.15 8.79
CA ALA A 157 -17.02 -17.17 9.73
C ALA A 157 -16.19 -17.23 11.02
N ALA A 158 -14.87 -17.09 10.92
CA ALA A 158 -13.96 -17.06 12.06
C ALA A 158 -14.25 -15.88 13.01
N ASN A 159 -14.43 -14.68 12.46
CA ASN A 159 -14.71 -13.48 13.27
C ASN A 159 -16.07 -13.52 13.96
N VAL A 160 -17.06 -14.19 13.36
CA VAL A 160 -18.39 -14.39 13.98
C VAL A 160 -18.28 -15.31 15.19
N THR A 161 -17.46 -16.34 15.12
CA THR A 161 -17.23 -17.28 16.25
C THR A 161 -16.44 -16.66 17.38
N ASP A 162 -15.53 -15.76 17.09
CA ASP A 162 -14.67 -15.09 18.08
C ASP A 162 -15.38 -13.95 18.84
N GLY A 163 -16.63 -13.66 18.51
CA GLY A 163 -17.43 -12.64 19.19
C GLY A 163 -16.89 -11.21 19.06
N VAL A 164 -16.16 -10.92 17.98
CA VAL A 164 -15.64 -9.57 17.70
C VAL A 164 -16.81 -8.59 17.61
N ALA A 165 -16.70 -7.49 18.34
CA ALA A 165 -17.74 -6.46 18.38
C ALA A 165 -18.13 -6.00 16.97
N GLY A 166 -19.42 -6.08 16.68
CA GLY A 166 -19.98 -5.72 15.37
C GLY A 166 -20.13 -6.85 14.36
N CYS A 167 -19.59 -8.05 14.63
CA CYS A 167 -19.73 -9.23 13.75
C CYS A 167 -20.86 -10.14 14.21
N ALA A 168 -22.11 -9.78 13.88
CA ALA A 168 -23.28 -10.57 14.24
C ALA A 168 -23.57 -11.73 13.26
N ARG A 169 -23.10 -11.65 12.02
CA ARG A 169 -23.29 -12.67 10.97
C ARG A 169 -22.21 -12.55 9.90
N HIS A 170 -22.04 -13.61 9.13
CA HIS A 170 -21.15 -13.59 7.97
C HIS A 170 -21.58 -12.55 6.93
N GLY A 171 -20.62 -11.76 6.43
CA GLY A 171 -20.85 -10.72 5.44
C GLY A 171 -20.69 -9.30 6.00
N LEU A 172 -21.33 -8.34 5.36
CA LEU A 172 -21.27 -6.93 5.75
C LEU A 172 -22.14 -6.69 6.99
N ASN A 173 -21.52 -6.19 8.06
CA ASN A 173 -22.17 -5.86 9.31
C ASN A 173 -21.95 -4.37 9.66
N PHE A 174 -22.96 -3.78 10.33
CA PHE A 174 -22.81 -2.45 10.92
C PHE A 174 -22.26 -2.59 12.34
N THR A 175 -21.10 -1.98 12.59
CA THR A 175 -20.38 -2.08 13.87
C THR A 175 -20.93 -1.17 14.96
N GLY A 176 -21.82 -0.23 14.61
CA GLY A 176 -22.28 0.83 15.52
C GLY A 176 -21.22 1.93 15.76
N ALA A 177 -20.08 1.84 15.12
CA ALA A 177 -19.10 2.93 15.12
C ALA A 177 -19.56 4.07 14.21
N LEU A 178 -19.16 5.30 14.55
CA LEU A 178 -19.47 6.50 13.76
C LEU A 178 -18.40 6.75 12.69
N ILE A 179 -17.14 6.71 13.12
CA ILE A 179 -15.98 7.06 12.27
C ILE A 179 -14.71 6.51 12.91
N ASN A 180 -13.73 6.19 12.07
CA ASN A 180 -12.37 5.92 12.54
C ASN A 180 -11.57 7.23 12.60
N LEU A 181 -11.68 7.93 13.71
CA LEU A 181 -11.07 9.25 13.88
C LEU A 181 -9.54 9.25 13.73
N PRO A 182 -8.77 8.31 14.32
CA PRO A 182 -7.33 8.25 14.09
C PRO A 182 -6.97 8.08 12.61
N ALA A 183 -7.70 7.24 11.87
CA ALA A 183 -7.47 7.05 10.44
C ALA A 183 -7.72 8.35 9.64
N VAL A 184 -8.79 9.09 9.95
CA VAL A 184 -9.07 10.38 9.33
C VAL A 184 -7.99 11.41 9.65
N LEU A 185 -7.55 11.47 10.90
CA LEU A 185 -6.50 12.42 11.30
C LEU A 185 -5.17 12.17 10.61
N ILE A 186 -4.75 10.90 10.48
CA ILE A 186 -3.49 10.61 9.77
C ILE A 186 -3.59 10.94 8.28
N VAL A 187 -4.73 10.65 7.63
CA VAL A 187 -4.94 11.02 6.23
C VAL A 187 -4.92 12.54 6.06
N ALA A 188 -5.59 13.28 6.93
CA ALA A 188 -5.59 14.75 6.90
C ALA A 188 -4.18 15.31 7.11
N LEU A 189 -3.41 14.77 8.06
CA LEU A 189 -2.02 15.15 8.32
C LEU A 189 -1.14 14.93 7.09
N VAL A 190 -1.17 13.73 6.53
CA VAL A 190 -0.37 13.38 5.34
C VAL A 190 -0.78 14.24 4.14
N SER A 191 -2.08 14.42 3.90
CA SER A 191 -2.59 15.28 2.83
C SER A 191 -2.11 16.72 2.99
N THR A 192 -2.10 17.25 4.20
CA THR A 192 -1.58 18.60 4.49
C THR A 192 -0.10 18.70 4.15
N ILE A 193 0.72 17.70 4.52
CA ILE A 193 2.15 17.67 4.18
C ILE A 193 2.36 17.63 2.66
N LEU A 194 1.53 16.86 1.94
CA LEU A 194 1.61 16.78 0.47
C LEU A 194 1.26 18.10 -0.20
N VAL A 195 0.30 18.85 0.33
CA VAL A 195 -0.08 20.18 -0.18
C VAL A 195 1.02 21.21 0.05
N ILE A 196 1.77 21.14 1.15
CA ILE A 196 2.88 22.05 1.46
C ILE A 196 3.98 21.95 0.39
N GLY A 197 4.28 20.75 -0.12
CA GLY A 197 5.18 20.61 -1.25
C GLY A 197 5.87 19.25 -1.37
N ILE A 198 6.26 18.92 -2.60
CA ILE A 198 6.90 17.64 -2.95
C ILE A 198 8.28 17.48 -2.28
N LYS A 199 9.04 18.56 -2.10
CA LYS A 199 10.38 18.49 -1.50
C LYS A 199 10.32 18.09 -0.03
N GLU A 200 9.44 18.71 0.73
CA GLU A 200 9.22 18.45 2.15
C GLU A 200 8.67 17.05 2.35
N SER A 201 7.67 16.68 1.55
CA SER A 201 7.09 15.33 1.52
C SER A 201 8.14 14.27 1.23
N SER A 202 9.00 14.46 0.24
CA SER A 202 10.09 13.53 -0.09
C SER A 202 11.12 13.41 1.04
N ARG A 203 11.46 14.50 1.72
CA ARG A 203 12.39 14.47 2.86
C ARG A 203 11.82 13.67 4.02
N ILE A 204 10.56 13.91 4.38
CA ILE A 204 9.85 13.16 5.42
C ILE A 204 9.77 11.68 5.04
N ASN A 205 9.40 11.38 3.79
CA ASN A 205 9.36 10.01 3.30
C ASN A 205 10.71 9.30 3.41
N ASN A 206 11.83 9.96 3.06
CA ASN A 206 13.16 9.38 3.18
C ASN A 206 13.50 8.99 4.63
N ILE A 207 13.16 9.84 5.59
CA ILE A 207 13.36 9.56 7.01
C ILE A 207 12.52 8.35 7.44
N ILE A 208 11.25 8.33 7.06
CA ILE A 208 10.32 7.23 7.38
C ILE A 208 10.81 5.92 6.77
N VAL A 209 11.32 5.95 5.54
CA VAL A 209 11.88 4.76 4.86
C VAL A 209 13.08 4.21 5.61
N ILE A 210 14.00 5.06 6.04
CA ILE A 210 15.16 4.62 6.84
C ILE A 210 14.69 3.97 8.14
N ILE A 211 13.74 4.59 8.84
CA ILE A 211 13.17 4.03 10.07
C ILE A 211 12.49 2.68 9.81
N LYS A 212 11.66 2.57 8.78
CA LYS A 212 10.97 1.31 8.40
C LYS A 212 11.98 0.19 8.13
N VAL A 213 13.00 0.47 7.32
CA VAL A 213 14.04 -0.52 6.99
C VAL A 213 14.82 -0.92 8.25
N ALA A 214 15.19 0.03 9.10
CA ALA A 214 15.87 -0.25 10.36
C ALA A 214 15.03 -1.14 11.29
N ILE A 215 13.72 -0.88 11.40
CA ILE A 215 12.80 -1.70 12.20
C ILE A 215 12.71 -3.11 11.62
N VAL A 216 12.56 -3.27 10.31
CA VAL A 216 12.49 -4.60 9.67
C VAL A 216 13.78 -5.39 9.94
N LEU A 217 14.94 -4.76 9.78
CA LEU A 217 16.24 -5.40 10.06
C LEU A 217 16.40 -5.74 11.54
N LEU A 218 15.95 -4.87 12.44
CA LEU A 218 15.96 -5.12 13.88
C LEU A 218 15.09 -6.32 14.24
N VAL A 219 13.87 -6.38 13.73
CA VAL A 219 12.95 -7.52 13.96
C VAL A 219 13.53 -8.81 13.39
N ALA A 220 14.11 -8.76 12.18
CA ALA A 220 14.77 -9.91 11.60
C ALA A 220 15.96 -10.39 12.45
N ALA A 221 16.83 -9.47 12.88
CA ALA A 221 18.00 -9.79 13.70
C ALA A 221 17.60 -10.35 15.08
N THR A 222 16.65 -9.71 15.75
CA THR A 222 16.15 -10.22 17.05
C THR A 222 15.41 -11.54 16.90
N GLY A 223 14.64 -11.73 15.84
CA GLY A 223 13.91 -12.97 15.55
C GLY A 223 14.82 -14.18 15.37
N LEU A 224 16.06 -13.99 14.90
CA LEU A 224 17.03 -15.08 14.77
C LEU A 224 17.32 -15.78 16.13
N PHE A 225 17.24 -15.06 17.23
CA PHE A 225 17.46 -15.63 18.57
C PHE A 225 16.28 -16.44 19.09
N TYR A 226 15.10 -16.33 18.48
CA TYR A 226 13.87 -17.00 18.87
C TYR A 226 13.47 -18.12 17.92
N ILE A 227 14.35 -18.53 17.00
CA ILE A 227 14.06 -19.61 16.06
C ILE A 227 13.98 -20.93 16.81
N THR A 228 12.81 -21.57 16.76
CA THR A 228 12.61 -22.94 17.26
C THR A 228 12.42 -23.87 16.06
N PRO A 229 13.39 -24.76 15.76
CA PRO A 229 13.35 -25.64 14.58
C PRO A 229 12.11 -26.54 14.53
N ALA A 230 11.54 -26.92 15.69
CA ALA A 230 10.31 -27.70 15.76
C ALA A 230 9.11 -27.02 15.06
N ASN A 231 9.08 -25.69 15.00
CA ASN A 231 8.01 -24.93 14.35
C ASN A 231 8.05 -25.03 12.79
N TRP A 232 9.09 -25.63 12.22
CA TRP A 232 9.22 -25.81 10.78
C TRP A 232 8.62 -27.13 10.27
N THR A 233 8.04 -27.93 11.16
CA THR A 233 7.41 -29.22 10.80
C THR A 233 5.92 -29.20 11.15
N PRO A 234 5.00 -29.45 10.20
CA PRO A 234 5.26 -29.65 8.76
C PRO A 234 5.58 -28.33 8.07
N PHE A 235 6.56 -28.34 7.12
CA PHE A 235 6.99 -27.13 6.42
C PHE A 235 5.89 -26.58 5.50
N ILE A 236 5.13 -27.46 4.84
CA ILE A 236 3.91 -27.13 4.10
C ILE A 236 2.74 -27.72 4.90
N PRO A 237 1.87 -26.88 5.49
CA PRO A 237 0.71 -27.39 6.21
C PRO A 237 -0.23 -28.15 5.28
N PRO A 238 -0.94 -29.18 5.76
CA PRO A 238 -1.95 -29.85 4.97
C PRO A 238 -3.10 -28.88 4.66
N ASN A 239 -3.67 -28.99 3.48
CA ASN A 239 -4.87 -28.22 3.11
C ASN A 239 -6.02 -28.69 4.01
N THR A 240 -6.50 -27.80 4.88
CA THR A 240 -7.68 -27.98 5.72
C THR A 240 -8.87 -27.23 5.13
#